data_e277254b98bcea4551a9ec671ffc9803
#
_entry.id   e277254b98bcea4551a9ec671ffc9803
#
_cell.length_a   1.000
_cell.length_b   1.000
_cell.length_c   1.000
_cell.angle_alpha   90.00
_cell.angle_beta   90.00
_cell.angle_gamma   90.00
#
_symmetry.space_group_name_H-M   'P 1'
#
loop_
_entity.id
_entity.type
_entity.pdbx_description
1 polymer ?
#
loop_
_entity_poly.entity_id
_entity_poly.type
_entity_poly.pdbx_seq_one_letter_code
_entity_poly.pdbx_strand_id
1 'polypeptide(L)'
;MGCNVYYVRNVTDIDDKIILKFKKLCISFSKIVFYFINFMKQDFNNLNLLFPTYEPKATYFVNSIVNLIFFLNKNGFSYKSKIGDLYYFVNKYLKYGNISNRNIFCDFTIDRKNLYIYKNFLYDFVLWKVSNIFKPFWNCSLGYGRPGWHIECS
;
A
#
# COMPACT_ATOMS: atom_id res chain seq x y z
N MET A 1 0.30 -16.18 31.43
CA MET A 1 1.33 -16.45 30.41
C MET A 1 2.20 -15.19 30.30
N GLY A 2 3.49 -15.27 30.64
CA GLY A 2 4.40 -14.11 30.72
C GLY A 2 5.14 -13.82 29.41
N CYS A 3 4.41 -13.63 28.30
CA CYS A 3 5.07 -13.25 27.04
C CYS A 3 5.26 -11.74 26.96
N ASN A 4 6.46 -11.28 26.63
CA ASN A 4 6.68 -9.90 26.21
C ASN A 4 6.15 -9.74 24.79
N VAL A 5 5.13 -8.90 24.61
CA VAL A 5 4.50 -8.63 23.32
C VAL A 5 5.02 -7.32 22.76
N TYR A 6 5.57 -7.37 21.54
CA TYR A 6 5.96 -6.20 20.76
C TYR A 6 4.88 -5.94 19.69
N TYR A 7 4.00 -4.99 19.97
CA TYR A 7 2.87 -4.70 19.09
C TYR A 7 3.22 -3.56 18.13
N VAL A 8 3.25 -3.86 16.84
CA VAL A 8 3.48 -2.88 15.77
C VAL A 8 2.20 -2.73 14.96
N ARG A 9 1.78 -1.48 14.71
CA ARG A 9 0.62 -1.17 13.90
C ARG A 9 1.00 -0.18 12.80
N ASN A 10 0.82 -0.56 11.53
CA ASN A 10 1.04 0.34 10.39
C ASN A 10 -0.01 1.45 10.36
N VAL A 11 0.43 2.67 10.06
CA VAL A 11 -0.45 3.81 9.77
C VAL A 11 -0.35 4.12 8.27
N THR A 12 -1.42 3.78 7.55
CA THR A 12 -1.58 4.10 6.11
C THR A 12 -1.93 5.58 5.99
N ASP A 13 -0.91 6.43 5.97
CA ASP A 13 -1.06 7.88 5.86
C ASP A 13 -1.00 8.39 4.42
N ILE A 14 -0.97 7.50 3.43
CA ILE A 14 -1.05 7.80 2.00
C ILE A 14 -1.93 6.78 1.28
N ASP A 15 -3.07 7.21 0.74
CA ASP A 15 -4.04 6.38 0.02
C ASP A 15 -4.88 7.22 -0.94
N ASP A 16 -5.48 6.57 -1.95
CA ASP A 16 -6.36 7.23 -2.92
C ASP A 16 -7.55 7.95 -2.27
N LYS A 17 -8.13 7.37 -1.20
CA LYS A 17 -9.28 7.96 -0.48
C LYS A 17 -8.87 9.24 0.24
N ILE A 18 -7.67 9.27 0.84
CA ILE A 18 -7.13 10.48 1.48
C ILE A 18 -6.89 11.56 0.43
N ILE A 19 -6.31 11.19 -0.72
CA ILE A 19 -6.07 12.11 -1.84
C ILE A 19 -7.37 12.69 -2.40
N LEU A 20 -8.41 11.87 -2.53
CA LEU A 20 -9.74 12.35 -2.97
C LEU A 20 -10.34 13.33 -1.96
N LYS A 21 -10.18 13.06 -0.66
CA LYS A 21 -10.69 13.94 0.40
C LYS A 21 -9.92 15.27 0.44
N PHE A 22 -8.59 15.23 0.28
CA PHE A 22 -7.75 16.42 0.12
C PHE A 22 -8.27 17.33 -0.99
N LYS A 23 -8.56 16.78 -2.17
CA LYS A 23 -9.08 17.55 -3.32
C LYS A 23 -10.44 18.18 -3.05
N LYS A 24 -11.33 17.48 -2.34
CA LYS A 24 -12.68 17.97 -2.03
C LYS A 24 -12.69 19.08 -0.98
N LEU A 25 -11.81 19.02 0.00
CA LEU A 25 -11.83 19.92 1.15
C LEU A 25 -10.91 21.13 0.98
N CYS A 26 -10.05 21.16 -0.04
CA CYS A 26 -9.05 22.24 -0.26
C CYS A 26 -8.15 22.49 0.95
N ILE A 27 -7.92 21.47 1.78
CA ILE A 27 -7.07 21.51 2.97
C ILE A 27 -5.77 20.77 2.66
N SER A 28 -4.62 21.21 3.20
CA SER A 28 -3.35 20.53 2.94
C SER A 28 -3.40 19.04 3.32
N PHE A 29 -2.76 18.21 2.51
CA PHE A 29 -2.72 16.75 2.72
C PHE A 29 -2.24 16.37 4.12
N SER A 30 -1.15 17.00 4.60
CA SER A 30 -0.60 16.77 5.94
C SER A 30 -1.57 17.11 7.07
N LYS A 31 -2.37 18.16 6.92
CA LYS A 31 -3.40 18.54 7.91
C LYS A 31 -4.50 17.50 7.99
N ILE A 32 -4.96 16.97 6.85
CA ILE A 32 -5.98 15.91 6.83
C ILE A 32 -5.47 14.65 7.51
N VAL A 33 -4.26 14.21 7.17
CA VAL A 33 -3.63 13.03 7.78
C VAL A 33 -3.48 13.21 9.29
N PHE A 34 -2.95 14.36 9.73
CA PHE A 34 -2.79 14.68 11.15
C PHE A 34 -4.12 14.65 11.91
N TYR A 35 -5.15 15.25 11.34
CA TYR A 35 -6.49 15.29 11.91
C TYR A 35 -7.06 13.88 12.14
N PHE A 36 -7.04 13.03 11.11
CA PHE A 36 -7.58 11.68 11.23
C PHE A 36 -6.76 10.77 12.15
N ILE A 37 -5.45 10.91 12.20
CA ILE A 37 -4.60 10.18 13.16
C ILE A 37 -4.97 10.56 14.59
N ASN A 38 -5.21 11.84 14.87
CA ASN A 38 -5.60 12.28 16.21
C ASN A 38 -7.00 11.76 16.59
N PHE A 39 -7.96 11.78 15.68
CA PHE A 39 -9.27 11.17 15.93
C PHE A 39 -9.16 9.67 16.22
N MET A 40 -8.43 8.95 15.40
CA MET A 40 -8.20 7.52 15.64
C MET A 40 -7.61 7.26 17.04
N LYS A 41 -6.64 8.09 17.47
CA LYS A 41 -6.06 7.96 18.81
C LYS A 41 -7.05 8.28 19.92
N GLN A 42 -7.92 9.28 19.74
CA GLN A 42 -8.98 9.60 20.67
C GLN A 42 -9.99 8.45 20.79
N ASP A 43 -10.41 7.87 19.65
CA ASP A 43 -11.33 6.73 19.65
C ASP A 43 -10.73 5.52 20.37
N PHE A 44 -9.44 5.23 20.15
CA PHE A 44 -8.76 4.13 20.85
C PHE A 44 -8.64 4.37 22.34
N ASN A 45 -8.40 5.61 22.75
CA ASN A 45 -8.37 5.99 24.15
C ASN A 45 -9.75 5.84 24.81
N ASN A 46 -10.81 6.29 24.12
CA ASN A 46 -12.19 6.16 24.60
C ASN A 46 -12.64 4.69 24.72
N LEU A 47 -12.08 3.80 23.88
CA LEU A 47 -12.33 2.37 23.91
C LEU A 47 -11.40 1.62 24.90
N ASN A 48 -10.54 2.33 25.63
CA ASN A 48 -9.54 1.76 26.54
C ASN A 48 -8.63 0.71 25.85
N LEU A 49 -8.28 0.93 24.57
CA LEU A 49 -7.38 0.05 23.84
C LEU A 49 -5.92 0.34 24.20
N LEU A 50 -5.12 -0.73 24.30
CA LEU A 50 -3.68 -0.59 24.47
C LEU A 50 -3.04 0.04 23.24
N PHE A 51 -2.19 1.03 23.46
CA PHE A 51 -1.43 1.63 22.37
C PHE A 51 -0.37 0.66 21.85
N PRO A 52 -0.08 0.69 20.54
CA PRO A 52 0.99 -0.11 19.98
C PRO A 52 2.35 0.36 20.51
N THR A 53 3.31 -0.56 20.56
CA THR A 53 4.70 -0.25 20.91
C THR A 53 5.33 0.66 19.86
N TYR A 54 4.95 0.48 18.60
CA TYR A 54 5.42 1.29 17.48
C TYR A 54 4.33 1.48 16.40
N GLU A 55 4.21 2.71 15.88
CA GLU A 55 3.27 3.08 14.81
C GLU A 55 4.02 3.70 13.61
N PRO A 56 4.61 2.89 12.73
CA PRO A 56 5.25 3.42 11.53
C PRO A 56 4.23 4.02 10.58
N LYS A 57 4.56 5.19 10.01
CA LYS A 57 3.78 5.83 8.94
C LYS A 57 4.39 5.47 7.59
N ALA A 58 3.58 5.07 6.62
CA ALA A 58 4.05 4.70 5.30
C ALA A 58 4.91 5.81 4.64
N THR A 59 4.54 7.08 4.84
CA THR A 59 5.28 8.23 4.26
C THR A 59 6.71 8.37 4.78
N TYR A 60 7.03 7.87 5.97
CA TYR A 60 8.38 7.92 6.52
C TYR A 60 9.29 6.80 5.99
N PHE A 61 8.69 5.74 5.45
CA PHE A 61 9.41 4.56 4.98
C PHE A 61 9.47 4.43 3.46
N VAL A 62 9.17 5.51 2.72
CA VAL A 62 9.14 5.48 1.25
C VAL A 62 10.47 5.00 0.65
N ASN A 63 11.61 5.40 1.20
CA ASN A 63 12.92 4.94 0.71
C ASN A 63 13.10 3.43 0.90
N SER A 64 12.68 2.88 2.05
CA SER A 64 12.72 1.44 2.31
C SER A 64 11.79 0.68 1.36
N ILE A 65 10.59 1.23 1.12
CA ILE A 65 9.62 0.68 0.16
C ILE A 65 10.22 0.67 -1.26
N VAL A 66 10.84 1.77 -1.69
CA VAL A 66 11.50 1.84 -3.02
C VAL A 66 12.61 0.80 -3.15
N ASN A 67 13.43 0.62 -2.12
CA ASN A 67 14.47 -0.40 -2.11
C ASN A 67 13.91 -1.82 -2.21
N LEU A 68 12.82 -2.11 -1.48
CA LEU A 68 12.13 -3.40 -1.56
C LEU A 68 11.56 -3.63 -2.98
N ILE A 69 10.91 -2.63 -3.55
CA ILE A 69 10.37 -2.70 -4.93
C ILE A 69 11.50 -2.94 -5.93
N PHE A 70 12.63 -2.26 -5.77
CA PHE A 70 13.79 -2.45 -6.64
C PHE A 70 14.32 -3.89 -6.55
N PHE A 71 14.41 -4.44 -5.34
CA PHE A 71 14.80 -5.84 -5.13
C PHE A 71 13.83 -6.81 -5.79
N LEU A 72 12.52 -6.61 -5.64
CA LEU A 72 11.49 -7.42 -6.29
C LEU A 72 11.59 -7.34 -7.81
N ASN A 73 11.82 -6.15 -8.36
CA ASN A 73 11.97 -5.94 -9.80
C ASN A 73 13.22 -6.66 -10.34
N LYS A 74 14.37 -6.52 -9.67
CA LYS A 74 15.61 -7.21 -10.05
C LYS A 74 15.44 -8.73 -10.10
N ASN A 75 14.63 -9.29 -9.20
CA ASN A 75 14.33 -10.73 -9.17
C ASN A 75 13.17 -11.11 -10.10
N GLY A 76 12.63 -10.16 -10.86
CA GLY A 76 11.58 -10.37 -11.84
C GLY A 76 10.20 -10.63 -11.24
N PHE A 77 9.95 -10.26 -9.97
CA PHE A 77 8.64 -10.37 -9.31
C PHE A 77 7.74 -9.14 -9.55
N SER A 78 8.17 -8.22 -10.40
CA SER A 78 7.35 -7.07 -10.77
C SER A 78 7.43 -6.77 -12.26
N TYR A 79 6.43 -6.06 -12.76
CA TYR A 79 6.38 -5.59 -14.15
C TYR A 79 5.72 -4.20 -14.21
N LYS A 80 6.03 -3.45 -15.27
CA LYS A 80 5.46 -2.15 -15.54
C LYS A 80 4.22 -2.27 -16.42
N SER A 81 3.12 -1.66 -16.02
CA SER A 81 1.89 -1.61 -16.81
C SER A 81 1.98 -0.56 -17.94
N LYS A 82 1.01 -0.59 -18.86
CA LYS A 82 0.92 0.38 -19.98
C LYS A 82 0.78 1.84 -19.51
N ILE A 83 0.20 2.07 -18.32
CA ILE A 83 0.06 3.41 -17.74
C ILE A 83 1.26 3.84 -16.89
N GLY A 84 2.25 2.97 -16.74
CA GLY A 84 3.48 3.24 -16.01
C GLY A 84 3.51 2.72 -14.56
N ASP A 85 2.39 2.29 -13.99
CA ASP A 85 2.34 1.70 -12.65
C ASP A 85 3.14 0.40 -12.59
N LEU A 86 3.81 0.17 -11.46
CA LEU A 86 4.57 -1.05 -11.20
C LEU A 86 3.71 -2.03 -10.40
N TYR A 87 3.54 -3.24 -10.90
CA TYR A 87 2.74 -4.28 -10.28
C TYR A 87 3.60 -5.43 -9.77
N TYR A 88 3.20 -6.05 -8.67
CA TYR A 88 3.71 -7.34 -8.23
C TYR A 88 3.12 -8.45 -9.12
N PHE A 89 3.98 -9.35 -9.60
CA PHE A 89 3.60 -10.45 -10.46
C PHE A 89 3.33 -11.71 -9.62
N VAL A 90 2.08 -11.87 -9.20
CA VAL A 90 1.66 -12.93 -8.27
C VAL A 90 1.91 -14.33 -8.83
N ASN A 91 1.65 -14.56 -10.12
CA ASN A 91 1.86 -15.86 -10.77
C ASN A 91 3.31 -16.36 -10.71
N LYS A 92 4.27 -15.48 -10.51
CA LYS A 92 5.68 -15.88 -10.42
C LYS A 92 6.04 -16.47 -9.05
N TYR A 93 5.23 -16.19 -8.02
CA TYR A 93 5.43 -16.73 -6.69
C TYR A 93 4.45 -17.87 -6.40
N LEU A 94 4.85 -19.10 -6.72
CA LEU A 94 4.00 -20.30 -6.64
C LEU A 94 3.41 -20.59 -5.24
N LYS A 95 4.02 -20.04 -4.18
CA LYS A 95 3.55 -20.19 -2.80
C LYS A 95 2.58 -19.08 -2.37
N TYR A 96 2.22 -18.16 -3.27
CA TYR A 96 1.28 -17.09 -2.95
C TYR A 96 -0.10 -17.71 -2.61
N GLY A 97 -0.69 -17.25 -1.50
CA GLY A 97 -1.96 -17.77 -1.02
C GLY A 97 -1.84 -18.92 0.00
N ASN A 98 -0.66 -19.54 0.19
CA ASN A 98 -0.50 -20.68 1.12
C ASN A 98 -0.83 -20.29 2.57
N ILE A 99 -0.48 -19.06 3.01
CA ILE A 99 -0.76 -18.59 4.37
C ILE A 99 -2.27 -18.39 4.60
N SER A 100 -2.99 -17.89 3.57
CA SER A 100 -4.43 -17.66 3.63
C SER A 100 -5.25 -18.89 3.25
N ASN A 101 -4.61 -19.99 2.90
CA ASN A 101 -5.22 -21.23 2.40
C ASN A 101 -6.15 -21.00 1.19
N ARG A 102 -5.84 -19.98 0.36
CA ARG A 102 -6.59 -19.64 -0.85
C ARG A 102 -5.93 -20.23 -2.09
N ASN A 103 -6.70 -20.95 -2.88
CA ASN A 103 -6.27 -21.35 -4.21
C ASN A 103 -6.60 -20.23 -5.21
N ILE A 104 -5.68 -19.30 -5.39
CA ILE A 104 -5.85 -18.13 -6.27
C ILE A 104 -5.96 -18.48 -7.75
N PHE A 105 -5.63 -19.70 -8.14
CA PHE A 105 -5.70 -20.18 -9.52
C PHE A 105 -7.09 -20.72 -9.89
N CYS A 106 -7.95 -20.96 -8.89
CA CYS A 106 -9.30 -21.53 -9.09
C CYS A 106 -10.44 -20.49 -9.03
N ASP A 107 -10.16 -19.25 -8.64
CA ASP A 107 -11.20 -18.20 -8.54
C ASP A 107 -11.53 -17.59 -9.92
N PHE A 108 -12.48 -18.18 -10.63
CA PHE A 108 -12.94 -17.72 -11.95
C PHE A 108 -14.08 -16.70 -11.94
N THR A 109 -14.49 -16.20 -10.77
CA THR A 109 -15.77 -15.50 -10.58
C THR A 109 -15.77 -14.00 -10.84
N ILE A 110 -14.67 -13.38 -11.30
CA ILE A 110 -14.59 -11.93 -11.47
C ILE A 110 -14.60 -11.54 -12.94
N ASP A 111 -15.46 -10.55 -13.25
CA ASP A 111 -15.62 -9.97 -14.57
C ASP A 111 -14.27 -9.46 -15.14
N ARG A 112 -13.76 -10.15 -16.15
CA ARG A 112 -12.39 -10.01 -16.66
C ARG A 112 -12.20 -8.83 -17.63
N LYS A 113 -13.29 -8.26 -18.16
CA LYS A 113 -13.21 -7.35 -19.31
C LYS A 113 -12.46 -6.04 -19.07
N ASN A 114 -12.47 -5.50 -17.84
CA ASN A 114 -11.84 -4.21 -17.53
C ASN A 114 -10.47 -4.32 -16.82
N LEU A 115 -10.06 -5.51 -16.38
CA LEU A 115 -8.86 -5.70 -15.57
C LEU A 115 -7.56 -5.77 -16.40
N TYR A 116 -7.62 -6.37 -17.58
CA TYR A 116 -6.44 -6.58 -18.45
C TYR A 116 -5.85 -5.30 -19.06
N ILE A 117 -6.52 -4.15 -18.95
CA ILE A 117 -5.98 -2.87 -19.44
C ILE A 117 -4.79 -2.44 -18.57
N TYR A 118 -4.81 -2.78 -17.29
CA TYR A 118 -3.85 -2.26 -16.31
C TYR A 118 -2.92 -3.32 -15.74
N LYS A 119 -3.34 -4.59 -15.63
CA LYS A 119 -2.57 -5.67 -15.02
C LYS A 119 -2.69 -6.98 -15.78
N ASN A 120 -1.64 -7.81 -15.68
CA ASN A 120 -1.53 -9.06 -16.42
C ASN A 120 -2.37 -10.19 -15.80
N PHE A 121 -2.57 -10.15 -14.47
CA PHE A 121 -3.29 -11.16 -13.73
C PHE A 121 -4.20 -10.53 -12.67
N LEU A 122 -5.32 -11.17 -12.37
CA LEU A 122 -6.35 -10.66 -11.49
C LEU A 122 -5.82 -10.25 -10.10
N TYR A 123 -4.99 -11.11 -9.51
CA TYR A 123 -4.45 -10.94 -8.17
C TYR A 123 -3.19 -10.07 -8.11
N ASP A 124 -2.65 -9.65 -9.26
CA ASP A 124 -1.54 -8.69 -9.27
C ASP A 124 -1.97 -7.39 -8.58
N PHE A 125 -1.11 -6.84 -7.77
CA PHE A 125 -1.38 -5.61 -7.04
C PHE A 125 -0.27 -4.58 -7.28
N VAL A 126 -0.65 -3.30 -7.17
CA VAL A 126 0.27 -2.21 -7.45
C VAL A 126 1.28 -2.05 -6.31
N LEU A 127 2.55 -1.99 -6.67
CA LEU A 127 3.67 -1.70 -5.77
C LEU A 127 4.00 -0.21 -5.77
N TRP A 128 4.08 0.40 -6.97
CA TRP A 128 4.34 1.82 -7.16
C TRP A 128 3.34 2.39 -8.14
N LYS A 129 2.62 3.43 -7.75
CA LYS A 129 1.60 4.07 -8.55
C LYS A 129 2.12 5.40 -9.08
N VAL A 130 2.13 5.56 -10.39
CA VAL A 130 2.53 6.82 -11.03
C VAL A 130 1.64 7.95 -10.54
N SER A 131 2.24 9.06 -10.20
CA SER A 131 1.55 10.25 -9.73
C SER A 131 2.00 11.48 -10.52
N ASN A 132 1.19 12.53 -10.51
CA ASN A 132 1.49 13.83 -11.10
C ASN A 132 1.61 14.89 -10.00
N ILE A 133 2.04 16.10 -10.40
CA ILE A 133 2.26 17.24 -9.49
C ILE A 133 1.03 17.66 -8.67
N PHE A 134 -0.18 17.26 -9.08
CA PHE A 134 -1.43 17.60 -8.37
C PHE A 134 -1.83 16.59 -7.30
N LYS A 135 -0.99 15.58 -7.04
CA LYS A 135 -1.19 14.55 -6.01
C LYS A 135 0.09 14.41 -5.22
N PRO A 136 0.03 13.97 -3.95
CA PRO A 136 1.25 13.60 -3.22
C PRO A 136 2.09 12.61 -4.02
N PHE A 137 3.37 12.91 -4.17
CA PHE A 137 4.32 12.08 -4.91
C PHE A 137 5.72 12.18 -4.32
N TRP A 138 6.50 11.18 -4.60
CA TRP A 138 7.95 11.15 -4.36
C TRP A 138 8.68 11.00 -5.69
N ASN A 139 9.79 11.70 -5.80
CA ASN A 139 10.72 11.53 -6.93
C ASN A 139 11.80 10.53 -6.51
N CYS A 140 11.85 9.40 -7.17
CA CYS A 140 12.81 8.33 -6.87
C CYS A 140 13.23 7.59 -8.15
N SER A 141 14.08 6.56 -8.01
CA SER A 141 14.55 5.73 -9.13
C SER A 141 13.42 5.03 -9.92
N LEU A 142 12.22 4.90 -9.33
CA LEU A 142 11.03 4.34 -9.99
C LEU A 142 10.22 5.40 -10.75
N GLY A 143 10.66 6.67 -10.73
CA GLY A 143 9.96 7.81 -11.29
C GLY A 143 9.02 8.50 -10.29
N TYR A 144 8.30 9.53 -10.77
CA TYR A 144 7.32 10.26 -9.96
C TYR A 144 6.14 9.38 -9.61
N GLY A 145 5.93 9.13 -8.33
CA GLY A 145 4.85 8.24 -7.90
C GLY A 145 4.71 8.14 -6.38
N ARG A 146 3.97 7.14 -5.95
CA ARG A 146 3.74 6.83 -4.55
C ARG A 146 3.61 5.32 -4.33
N PRO A 147 3.81 4.85 -3.09
CA PRO A 147 3.57 3.45 -2.73
C PRO A 147 2.15 3.00 -3.06
N GLY A 148 2.00 1.77 -3.50
CA GLY A 148 0.72 1.08 -3.55
C GLY A 148 0.27 0.68 -2.15
N TRP A 149 -1.03 0.42 -1.99
CA TRP A 149 -1.62 0.14 -0.67
C TRP A 149 -1.04 -1.08 0.04
N HIS A 150 -0.60 -2.10 -0.69
CA HIS A 150 -0.16 -3.35 -0.06
C HIS A 150 1.32 -3.39 0.31
N ILE A 151 2.17 -2.60 -0.35
CA ILE A 151 3.62 -2.63 -0.13
C ILE A 151 4.06 -1.99 1.19
N GLU A 152 3.25 -1.13 1.75
CA GLU A 152 3.56 -0.42 3.00
C GLU A 152 3.55 -1.33 4.24
N CYS A 153 2.89 -2.49 4.15
CA CYS A 153 2.85 -3.46 5.24
C CYS A 153 3.98 -4.51 5.15
N SER A 154 4.80 -4.46 4.08
CA SER A 154 5.89 -5.41 3.84
C SER A 154 7.21 -4.87 4.34
#